data_02d08411ca2acd0cb3d6278e9ef722df
#
_entry.id   02d08411ca2acd0cb3d6278e9ef722df
#
_cell.length_a   1.000
_cell.length_b   1.000
_cell.length_c   1.000
_cell.angle_alpha   90.00
_cell.angle_beta   90.00
_cell.angle_gamma   90.00
#
_symmetry.space_group_name_H-M   'P 1'
#
loop_
_entity.id
_entity.type
_entity.pdbx_description
1 polymer ?
#
loop_
_entity_poly.entity_id
_entity_poly.type
_entity_poly.pdbx_seq_one_letter_code
_entity_poly.pdbx_strand_id
1 'polypeptide(L)'
;MEVNKSGYYKWLHRKGTLNQYEKNREDLTLLLKEAHQKHKSYGYHRLAEVIRMETGWIFSDNLAHKCCKHAGIKSKAKHYRYKSPGHEHVTFPNKIKGRWNAVHPLEIVVSDMTCIKHRGKTYEWTYLLDTFNNEIISSHISRFVGDRKPYFDCLADLKSKIKKQTEPVILHTDQGSVYCSRAFAEAHKEYNIIRSMSRVGTPTDNPIVESLNGWIKAELVTDFRYWEYDNLYDLIDEYVFYFNNIRPAYALQYKSPVQYRIAQGFE
;
A
#
# COMPACT_ATOMS: atom_id res chain seq x y z
N MET A 1 62.66 -7.64 11.65
CA MET A 1 62.01 -6.42 12.18
C MET A 1 62.71 -6.05 13.49
N GLU A 2 63.42 -4.96 13.53
CA GLU A 2 64.02 -4.45 14.77
C GLU A 2 62.92 -3.72 15.55
N VAL A 3 62.48 -4.28 16.67
CA VAL A 3 61.49 -3.68 17.56
C VAL A 3 62.23 -2.68 18.49
N ASN A 4 61.80 -1.41 18.44
CA ASN A 4 62.35 -0.38 19.33
C ASN A 4 62.07 -0.77 20.80
N LYS A 5 63.14 -0.89 21.61
CA LYS A 5 63.06 -1.27 23.04
C LYS A 5 62.07 -0.46 23.82
N SER A 6 62.06 0.88 23.65
CA SER A 6 61.13 1.76 24.37
C SER A 6 59.67 1.55 23.96
N GLY A 7 59.37 1.18 22.70
CA GLY A 7 58.06 0.81 22.20
C GLY A 7 57.56 -0.50 22.80
N TYR A 8 58.49 -1.48 22.92
CA TYR A 8 58.18 -2.77 23.54
C TYR A 8 57.81 -2.64 25.02
N TYR A 9 58.58 -1.91 25.81
CA TYR A 9 58.25 -1.70 27.24
C TYR A 9 56.99 -0.89 27.45
N LYS A 10 56.70 0.10 26.62
CA LYS A 10 55.45 0.83 26.63
C LYS A 10 54.25 -0.06 26.28
N TRP A 11 54.42 -1.00 25.34
CA TRP A 11 53.40 -1.98 25.00
C TRP A 11 53.21 -3.01 26.14
N LEU A 12 54.28 -3.49 26.73
CA LEU A 12 54.26 -4.46 27.84
C LEU A 12 53.55 -3.87 29.07
N HIS A 13 53.79 -2.60 29.40
CA HIS A 13 53.12 -1.88 30.49
C HIS A 13 51.63 -1.64 30.25
N ARG A 14 51.20 -1.59 28.99
CA ARG A 14 49.79 -1.44 28.61
C ARG A 14 49.07 -2.77 28.37
N LYS A 15 49.83 -3.86 28.31
CA LYS A 15 49.29 -5.18 28.07
C LYS A 15 48.33 -5.57 29.20
N GLY A 16 47.04 -5.75 28.89
CA GLY A 16 46.00 -6.08 29.86
C GLY A 16 45.27 -4.89 30.51
N THR A 17 45.69 -3.64 30.21
CA THR A 17 44.93 -2.45 30.63
C THR A 17 44.29 -1.79 29.43
N LEU A 18 42.97 -1.63 29.51
CA LEU A 18 42.19 -0.90 28.50
C LEU A 18 42.59 0.58 28.52
N ASN A 19 42.89 1.15 27.38
CA ASN A 19 43.01 2.60 27.26
C ASN A 19 41.64 3.28 27.33
N GLN A 20 41.61 4.61 27.53
CA GLN A 20 40.34 5.35 27.68
C GLN A 20 39.42 5.19 26.46
N TYR A 21 39.96 5.08 25.26
CA TYR A 21 39.17 4.86 24.06
C TYR A 21 38.52 3.48 24.02
N GLU A 22 39.24 2.46 24.47
CA GLU A 22 38.71 1.08 24.57
C GLU A 22 37.62 0.99 25.63
N LYS A 23 37.82 1.60 26.83
CA LYS A 23 36.81 1.72 27.87
C LYS A 23 35.54 2.40 27.33
N ASN A 24 35.68 3.54 26.69
CA ASN A 24 34.53 4.25 26.11
C ASN A 24 33.78 3.39 25.09
N ARG A 25 34.47 2.53 24.32
CA ARG A 25 33.82 1.61 23.37
C ARG A 25 33.05 0.50 24.07
N GLU A 26 33.61 -0.03 25.17
CA GLU A 26 32.92 -1.04 25.99
C GLU A 26 31.67 -0.47 26.65
N ASP A 27 31.80 0.68 27.29
CA ASP A 27 30.68 1.38 27.94
C ASP A 27 29.58 1.73 26.95
N LEU A 28 29.94 2.29 25.78
CA LEU A 28 28.99 2.59 24.73
C LEU A 28 28.32 1.32 24.17
N THR A 29 29.08 0.23 24.05
CA THR A 29 28.54 -1.04 23.57
C THR A 29 27.52 -1.61 24.55
N LEU A 30 27.74 -1.46 25.85
CA LEU A 30 26.81 -1.90 26.90
C LEU A 30 25.49 -1.11 26.80
N LEU A 31 25.59 0.22 26.78
CA LEU A 31 24.44 1.12 26.62
C LEU A 31 23.64 0.85 25.34
N LEU A 32 24.34 0.60 24.23
CA LEU A 32 23.69 0.24 22.96
C LEU A 32 22.94 -1.09 23.04
N LYS A 33 23.45 -2.07 23.76
CA LYS A 33 22.74 -3.36 24.02
C LYS A 33 21.49 -3.14 24.83
N GLU A 34 21.56 -2.37 25.92
CA GLU A 34 20.41 -2.05 26.77
C GLU A 34 19.34 -1.28 26.01
N ALA A 35 19.72 -0.22 25.28
CA ALA A 35 18.80 0.53 24.44
C ALA A 35 18.15 -0.34 23.36
N HIS A 36 18.92 -1.28 22.77
CA HIS A 36 18.38 -2.20 21.77
C HIS A 36 17.41 -3.24 22.36
N GLN A 37 17.58 -3.65 23.61
CA GLN A 37 16.60 -4.52 24.26
C GLN A 37 15.24 -3.85 24.42
N LYS A 38 15.23 -2.55 24.73
CA LYS A 38 14.01 -1.71 24.81
C LYS A 38 13.43 -1.42 23.42
N HIS A 39 14.28 -1.14 22.44
CA HIS A 39 13.90 -0.66 21.10
C HIS A 39 14.46 -1.52 19.97
N LYS A 40 13.98 -2.76 19.85
CA LYS A 40 14.49 -3.75 18.89
C LYS A 40 14.39 -3.35 17.42
N SER A 41 13.50 -2.43 17.08
CA SER A 41 13.33 -1.91 15.71
C SER A 41 14.30 -0.78 15.36
N TYR A 42 15.04 -0.22 16.34
CA TYR A 42 15.92 0.92 16.08
C TYR A 42 17.23 0.48 15.45
N GLY A 43 17.69 1.24 14.46
CA GLY A 43 19.05 1.19 13.93
C GLY A 43 20.01 2.03 14.77
N TYR A 44 21.31 1.91 14.49
CA TYR A 44 22.36 2.56 15.29
C TYR A 44 22.20 4.09 15.42
N HIS A 45 21.67 4.80 14.43
CA HIS A 45 21.42 6.23 14.53
C HIS A 45 20.42 6.55 15.64
N ARG A 46 19.26 5.87 15.66
CA ARG A 46 18.24 6.09 16.70
C ARG A 46 18.71 5.63 18.08
N LEU A 47 19.43 4.50 18.14
CA LEU A 47 20.02 4.03 19.39
C LEU A 47 21.05 5.03 19.95
N ALA A 48 21.90 5.58 19.08
CA ALA A 48 22.87 6.60 19.48
C ALA A 48 22.18 7.85 20.04
N GLU A 49 21.08 8.29 19.42
CA GLU A 49 20.35 9.45 19.87
C GLU A 49 19.67 9.24 21.23
N VAL A 50 19.07 8.07 21.45
CA VAL A 50 18.51 7.68 22.75
C VAL A 50 19.59 7.79 23.84
N ILE A 51 20.79 7.25 23.62
CA ILE A 51 21.88 7.31 24.60
C ILE A 51 22.34 8.74 24.84
N ARG A 52 22.48 9.57 23.81
CA ARG A 52 22.82 10.99 23.95
C ARG A 52 21.79 11.73 24.80
N MET A 53 20.50 11.47 24.58
CA MET A 53 19.41 12.09 25.33
C MET A 53 19.37 11.61 26.79
N GLU A 54 19.60 10.33 27.06
CA GLU A 54 19.56 9.75 28.40
C GLU A 54 20.80 10.08 29.24
N THR A 55 21.99 10.16 28.61
CA THR A 55 23.27 10.29 29.34
C THR A 55 23.96 11.63 29.16
N GLY A 56 23.57 12.45 28.19
CA GLY A 56 24.30 13.66 27.80
C GLY A 56 25.66 13.38 27.14
N TRP A 57 26.03 12.13 26.89
CA TRP A 57 27.32 11.75 26.35
C TRP A 57 27.45 12.08 24.85
N ILE A 58 28.48 12.85 24.50
CA ILE A 58 28.74 13.26 23.10
C ILE A 58 29.67 12.26 22.44
N PHE A 59 29.20 11.56 21.42
CA PHE A 59 29.97 10.64 20.58
C PHE A 59 29.44 10.64 19.14
N SER A 60 30.27 10.17 18.20
CA SER A 60 29.89 10.15 16.80
C SER A 60 29.02 8.93 16.43
N ASP A 61 28.16 9.09 15.41
CA ASP A 61 27.39 7.97 14.83
C ASP A 61 28.29 6.85 14.29
N ASN A 62 29.47 7.20 13.78
CA ASN A 62 30.44 6.23 13.30
C ASN A 62 30.94 5.33 14.44
N LEU A 63 31.16 5.90 15.63
CA LEU A 63 31.54 5.11 16.81
C LEU A 63 30.39 4.17 17.20
N ALA A 64 29.15 4.68 17.27
CA ALA A 64 27.98 3.86 17.57
C ALA A 64 27.80 2.72 16.54
N HIS A 65 27.97 3.02 15.25
CA HIS A 65 27.91 2.00 14.20
C HIS A 65 28.96 0.89 14.39
N LYS A 66 30.20 1.26 14.69
CA LYS A 66 31.29 0.28 14.96
C LYS A 66 30.98 -0.58 16.18
N CYS A 67 30.48 0.03 17.26
CA CYS A 67 30.07 -0.69 18.47
C CYS A 67 28.89 -1.64 18.19
N CYS A 68 27.86 -1.18 17.49
CA CYS A 68 26.74 -2.02 17.08
C CYS A 68 27.17 -3.20 16.20
N LYS A 69 28.05 -2.96 15.22
CA LYS A 69 28.60 -4.00 14.35
C LYS A 69 29.37 -5.04 15.14
N HIS A 70 30.24 -4.62 16.05
CA HIS A 70 31.02 -5.50 16.92
C HIS A 70 30.13 -6.34 17.84
N ALA A 71 29.07 -5.73 18.41
CA ALA A 71 28.13 -6.38 19.32
C ALA A 71 27.03 -7.21 18.60
N GLY A 72 27.02 -7.24 17.27
CA GLY A 72 25.98 -7.93 16.48
C GLY A 72 24.59 -7.29 16.55
N ILE A 73 24.50 -6.02 16.99
CA ILE A 73 23.24 -5.28 17.10
C ILE A 73 22.75 -4.90 15.71
N LYS A 74 21.56 -5.39 15.34
CA LYS A 74 20.87 -5.06 14.07
C LYS A 74 19.42 -4.76 14.33
N SER A 75 18.88 -3.75 13.64
CA SER A 75 17.45 -3.48 13.66
C SER A 75 16.64 -4.72 13.27
N LYS A 76 15.60 -5.03 14.06
CA LYS A 76 14.62 -6.08 13.75
C LYS A 76 13.41 -5.54 12.99
N ALA A 77 13.43 -4.27 12.57
CA ALA A 77 12.39 -3.73 11.70
C ALA A 77 12.32 -4.53 10.40
N LYS A 78 11.11 -4.97 10.03
CA LYS A 78 10.90 -5.62 8.74
C LYS A 78 11.03 -4.57 7.64
N HIS A 79 12.07 -4.67 6.82
CA HIS A 79 12.17 -3.90 5.60
C HIS A 79 11.40 -4.63 4.50
N TYR A 80 10.37 -3.98 3.98
CA TYR A 80 9.69 -4.47 2.78
C TYR A 80 10.67 -4.31 1.61
N ARG A 81 11.17 -5.41 1.08
CA ARG A 81 11.94 -5.39 -0.16
C ARG A 81 10.95 -5.46 -1.30
N TYR A 82 10.86 -4.38 -2.08
CA TYR A 82 10.17 -4.42 -3.36
C TYR A 82 10.79 -5.54 -4.20
N LYS A 83 9.97 -6.54 -4.52
CA LYS A 83 10.37 -7.56 -5.49
C LYS A 83 10.04 -6.99 -6.86
N SER A 84 11.04 -6.82 -7.70
CA SER A 84 10.83 -6.43 -9.09
C SER A 84 9.82 -7.41 -9.72
N PRO A 85 8.80 -6.91 -10.44
CA PRO A 85 7.89 -7.78 -11.18
C PRO A 85 8.70 -8.67 -12.15
N GLY A 86 8.28 -9.93 -12.30
CA GLY A 86 8.91 -10.85 -13.24
C GLY A 86 8.66 -10.47 -14.70
N HIS A 87 9.13 -11.30 -15.65
CA HIS A 87 9.01 -11.08 -17.10
C HIS A 87 7.55 -11.04 -17.63
N GLU A 88 6.56 -11.38 -16.81
CA GLU A 88 5.12 -11.32 -17.17
C GLU A 88 4.45 -9.98 -16.85
N HIS A 89 5.23 -8.98 -16.46
CA HIS A 89 4.68 -7.67 -16.08
C HIS A 89 4.29 -6.85 -17.31
N VAL A 90 2.99 -6.82 -17.60
CA VAL A 90 2.41 -6.04 -18.71
C VAL A 90 1.93 -4.70 -18.17
N THR A 91 2.45 -3.61 -18.72
CA THR A 91 2.02 -2.25 -18.35
C THR A 91 1.41 -1.53 -19.54
N PHE A 92 0.52 -0.59 -19.22
CA PHE A 92 -0.14 0.25 -20.21
C PHE A 92 0.08 1.74 -19.87
N PRO A 93 0.20 2.63 -20.87
CA PRO A 93 0.38 4.05 -20.60
C PRO A 93 -0.88 4.66 -19.96
N ASN A 94 -0.69 5.69 -19.12
CA ASN A 94 -1.81 6.45 -18.57
C ASN A 94 -2.51 7.22 -19.72
N LYS A 95 -3.72 6.81 -20.06
CA LYS A 95 -4.56 7.43 -21.11
C LYS A 95 -5.44 8.55 -20.58
N ILE A 96 -5.72 8.54 -19.26
CA ILE A 96 -6.60 9.54 -18.64
C ILE A 96 -5.88 10.88 -18.50
N LYS A 97 -4.62 10.89 -18.04
CA LYS A 97 -3.80 12.12 -17.88
C LYS A 97 -4.53 13.24 -17.14
N GLY A 98 -5.27 12.90 -16.08
CA GLY A 98 -6.04 13.83 -15.28
C GLY A 98 -7.43 14.20 -15.82
N ARG A 99 -7.86 13.67 -16.93
CA ARG A 99 -9.22 13.86 -17.48
C ARG A 99 -10.18 12.83 -16.86
N TRP A 100 -10.82 13.21 -15.78
CA TRP A 100 -11.75 12.34 -15.03
C TRP A 100 -13.23 12.58 -15.36
N ASN A 101 -13.52 13.61 -16.15
CA ASN A 101 -14.89 13.97 -16.48
C ASN A 101 -15.35 13.13 -17.68
N ALA A 102 -15.96 12.00 -17.40
CA ALA A 102 -16.68 11.22 -18.39
C ALA A 102 -17.99 11.95 -18.79
N VAL A 103 -18.39 11.88 -20.06
CA VAL A 103 -19.58 12.54 -20.58
C VAL A 103 -20.76 11.58 -20.74
N HIS A 104 -20.52 10.28 -20.69
CA HIS A 104 -21.52 9.22 -20.71
C HIS A 104 -21.12 8.03 -19.82
N PRO A 105 -22.07 7.18 -19.40
CA PRO A 105 -21.77 5.98 -18.65
C PRO A 105 -20.79 5.06 -19.40
N LEU A 106 -19.93 4.41 -18.61
CA LEU A 106 -18.94 3.43 -19.09
C LEU A 106 -17.89 4.01 -20.07
N GLU A 107 -17.68 5.34 -20.11
CA GLU A 107 -16.56 5.94 -20.85
C GLU A 107 -15.23 5.66 -20.17
N ILE A 108 -15.19 5.93 -18.86
CA ILE A 108 -14.01 5.71 -18.03
C ILE A 108 -14.44 4.90 -16.81
N VAL A 109 -13.94 3.69 -16.71
CA VAL A 109 -14.15 2.79 -15.56
C VAL A 109 -12.83 2.64 -14.82
N VAL A 110 -12.86 2.81 -13.50
CA VAL A 110 -11.70 2.57 -12.64
C VAL A 110 -11.91 1.28 -11.85
N SER A 111 -10.83 0.54 -11.65
CA SER A 111 -10.84 -0.65 -10.81
C SER A 111 -9.79 -0.52 -9.73
N ASP A 112 -10.17 -0.91 -8.52
CA ASP A 112 -9.28 -0.94 -7.38
C ASP A 112 -9.62 -2.10 -6.45
N MET A 113 -8.69 -2.41 -5.55
CA MET A 113 -8.87 -3.41 -4.51
C MET A 113 -8.59 -2.81 -3.14
N THR A 114 -9.50 -3.02 -2.22
CA THR A 114 -9.33 -2.60 -0.82
C THR A 114 -9.43 -3.79 0.13
N CYS A 115 -8.64 -3.74 1.21
CA CYS A 115 -8.68 -4.76 2.24
C CYS A 115 -9.62 -4.34 3.38
N ILE A 116 -10.45 -5.28 3.81
CA ILE A 116 -11.33 -5.15 4.99
C ILE A 116 -10.97 -6.24 5.98
N LYS A 117 -10.74 -5.86 7.24
CA LYS A 117 -10.50 -6.82 8.33
C LYS A 117 -11.80 -7.06 9.07
N HIS A 118 -12.27 -8.30 9.06
CA HIS A 118 -13.50 -8.68 9.74
C HIS A 118 -13.29 -9.96 10.55
N ARG A 119 -13.61 -9.93 11.85
CA ARG A 119 -13.49 -11.09 12.79
C ARG A 119 -12.14 -11.80 12.69
N GLY A 120 -11.05 -11.00 12.69
CA GLY A 120 -9.68 -11.51 12.64
C GLY A 120 -9.20 -12.03 11.28
N LYS A 121 -10.05 -12.00 10.24
CA LYS A 121 -9.71 -12.37 8.86
C LYS A 121 -9.57 -11.12 7.99
N THR A 122 -8.71 -11.21 6.99
CA THR A 122 -8.57 -10.17 5.95
C THR A 122 -9.32 -10.62 4.71
N TYR A 123 -10.15 -9.72 4.20
CA TYR A 123 -10.87 -9.89 2.93
C TYR A 123 -10.35 -8.87 1.93
N GLU A 124 -10.27 -9.26 0.66
CA GLU A 124 -9.94 -8.39 -0.46
C GLU A 124 -11.21 -8.12 -1.26
N TRP A 125 -11.61 -6.87 -1.32
CA TRP A 125 -12.77 -6.41 -2.05
C TRP A 125 -12.32 -5.65 -3.28
N THR A 126 -12.63 -6.19 -4.47
CA THR A 126 -12.36 -5.58 -5.77
C THR A 126 -13.66 -5.03 -6.33
N TYR A 127 -13.63 -3.84 -6.86
CA TYR A 127 -14.79 -3.22 -7.50
C TYR A 127 -14.41 -2.45 -8.75
N LEU A 128 -15.41 -2.22 -9.59
CA LEU A 128 -15.37 -1.32 -10.74
C LEU A 128 -16.27 -0.12 -10.47
N LEU A 129 -15.74 1.07 -10.70
CA LEU A 129 -16.45 2.33 -10.56
C LEU A 129 -16.55 3.02 -11.92
N ASP A 130 -17.75 3.38 -12.33
CA ASP A 130 -17.98 4.27 -13.45
C ASP A 130 -17.74 5.73 -13.02
N THR A 131 -16.81 6.41 -13.65
CA THR A 131 -16.48 7.79 -13.27
C THR A 131 -17.49 8.83 -13.74
N PHE A 132 -18.44 8.48 -14.62
CA PHE A 132 -19.50 9.36 -15.05
C PHE A 132 -20.44 9.77 -13.90
N ASN A 133 -20.85 8.79 -13.12
CA ASN A 133 -21.80 8.99 -12.02
C ASN A 133 -21.31 8.42 -10.68
N ASN A 134 -20.07 7.94 -10.60
CA ASN A 134 -19.49 7.25 -9.44
C ASN A 134 -20.27 5.98 -9.01
N GLU A 135 -20.90 5.29 -9.94
CA GLU A 135 -21.63 4.05 -9.68
C GLU A 135 -20.66 2.88 -9.55
N ILE A 136 -20.81 2.07 -8.51
CA ILE A 136 -20.12 0.78 -8.41
C ILE A 136 -20.85 -0.21 -9.33
N ILE A 137 -20.29 -0.44 -10.52
CA ILE A 137 -20.91 -1.24 -11.56
C ILE A 137 -20.63 -2.75 -11.45
N SER A 138 -19.64 -3.12 -10.66
CA SER A 138 -19.31 -4.50 -10.33
C SER A 138 -18.57 -4.55 -9.00
N SER A 139 -18.77 -5.60 -8.22
CA SER A 139 -18.24 -5.74 -6.87
C SER A 139 -18.08 -7.21 -6.52
N HIS A 140 -16.86 -7.64 -6.21
CA HIS A 140 -16.56 -9.01 -5.79
C HIS A 140 -15.57 -9.01 -4.62
N ILE A 141 -15.79 -9.92 -3.67
CA ILE A 141 -14.99 -10.02 -2.45
C ILE A 141 -14.44 -11.45 -2.29
N SER A 142 -13.21 -11.57 -1.80
CA SER A 142 -12.62 -12.85 -1.42
C SER A 142 -12.06 -12.82 0.00
N ARG A 143 -12.18 -13.94 0.69
CA ARG A 143 -11.52 -14.17 2.00
C ARG A 143 -10.05 -14.63 1.89
N PHE A 144 -9.56 -14.81 0.68
CA PHE A 144 -8.20 -15.26 0.41
C PHE A 144 -7.37 -14.09 -0.10
N VAL A 145 -6.31 -13.75 0.64
CA VAL A 145 -5.38 -12.69 0.24
C VAL A 145 -4.61 -13.10 -1.01
N GLY A 146 -4.59 -12.22 -2.01
CA GLY A 146 -3.96 -12.46 -3.31
C GLY A 146 -4.81 -13.29 -4.28
N ASP A 147 -6.11 -13.45 -3.99
CA ASP A 147 -7.04 -14.13 -4.88
C ASP A 147 -7.27 -13.30 -6.16
N ARG A 148 -7.05 -13.93 -7.29
CA ARG A 148 -7.26 -13.30 -8.60
C ARG A 148 -8.71 -13.31 -9.05
N LYS A 149 -9.53 -14.20 -8.48
CA LYS A 149 -10.91 -14.41 -8.92
C LYS A 149 -11.76 -13.15 -8.91
N PRO A 150 -11.81 -12.31 -7.85
CA PRO A 150 -12.60 -11.08 -7.84
C PRO A 150 -12.28 -10.12 -8.99
N TYR A 151 -11.02 -10.03 -9.38
CA TYR A 151 -10.59 -9.16 -10.49
C TYR A 151 -11.13 -9.65 -11.85
N PHE A 152 -11.11 -10.96 -12.07
CA PHE A 152 -11.63 -11.56 -13.29
C PHE A 152 -13.15 -11.57 -13.33
N ASP A 153 -13.81 -11.76 -12.19
CA ASP A 153 -15.27 -11.66 -12.07
C ASP A 153 -15.73 -10.21 -12.37
N CYS A 154 -15.07 -9.20 -11.80
CA CYS A 154 -15.30 -7.79 -12.15
C CYS A 154 -15.10 -7.52 -13.66
N LEU A 155 -14.04 -8.07 -14.24
CA LEU A 155 -13.79 -7.94 -15.68
C LEU A 155 -14.88 -8.63 -16.52
N ALA A 156 -15.38 -9.79 -16.09
CA ALA A 156 -16.48 -10.50 -16.77
C ALA A 156 -17.78 -9.70 -16.74
N ASP A 157 -18.09 -9.06 -15.59
CA ASP A 157 -19.24 -8.16 -15.48
C ASP A 157 -19.12 -6.96 -16.39
N LEU A 158 -17.94 -6.32 -16.46
CA LEU A 158 -17.69 -5.21 -17.37
C LEU A 158 -17.91 -5.64 -18.84
N LYS A 159 -17.33 -6.78 -19.24
CA LYS A 159 -17.48 -7.32 -20.58
C LYS A 159 -18.95 -7.57 -20.94
N SER A 160 -19.74 -8.05 -19.99
CA SER A 160 -21.19 -8.24 -20.17
C SER A 160 -21.91 -6.91 -20.40
N LYS A 161 -21.60 -5.89 -19.61
CA LYS A 161 -22.21 -4.56 -19.71
C LYS A 161 -21.89 -3.84 -21.01
N ILE A 162 -20.66 -3.93 -21.50
CA ILE A 162 -20.22 -3.26 -22.73
C ILE A 162 -20.50 -4.03 -24.01
N LYS A 163 -21.10 -5.21 -23.93
CA LYS A 163 -21.33 -6.09 -25.10
C LYS A 163 -22.07 -5.41 -26.25
N LYS A 164 -22.94 -4.45 -25.95
CA LYS A 164 -23.72 -3.71 -26.94
C LYS A 164 -23.17 -2.30 -27.22
N GLN A 165 -22.09 -1.93 -26.55
CA GLN A 165 -21.49 -0.58 -26.65
C GLN A 165 -20.57 -0.51 -27.87
N THR A 166 -20.73 0.54 -28.67
CA THR A 166 -19.87 0.81 -29.84
C THR A 166 -18.59 1.56 -29.47
N GLU A 167 -18.71 2.48 -28.50
CA GLU A 167 -17.58 3.27 -28.03
C GLU A 167 -16.66 2.47 -27.11
N PRO A 168 -15.35 2.70 -27.18
CA PRO A 168 -14.40 2.02 -26.32
C PRO A 168 -14.49 2.48 -24.87
N VAL A 169 -14.35 1.53 -23.95
CA VAL A 169 -14.26 1.81 -22.51
C VAL A 169 -12.80 1.94 -22.09
N ILE A 170 -12.44 3.01 -21.40
CA ILE A 170 -11.13 3.13 -20.77
C ILE A 170 -11.19 2.44 -19.39
N LEU A 171 -10.53 1.29 -19.26
CA LEU A 171 -10.36 0.62 -17.97
C LEU A 171 -9.03 1.08 -17.33
N HIS A 172 -9.13 1.92 -16.32
CA HIS A 172 -7.99 2.44 -15.56
C HIS A 172 -7.78 1.68 -14.26
N THR A 173 -6.54 1.28 -14.00
CA THR A 173 -6.14 0.52 -12.82
C THR A 173 -4.80 1.02 -12.28
N ASP A 174 -4.45 0.61 -11.09
CA ASP A 174 -3.07 0.69 -10.62
C ASP A 174 -2.17 -0.34 -11.34
N GLN A 175 -0.90 -0.41 -10.95
CA GLN A 175 0.05 -1.41 -11.42
C GLN A 175 0.14 -2.62 -10.47
N GLY A 176 -0.98 -3.01 -9.87
CA GLY A 176 -1.07 -4.21 -9.04
C GLY A 176 -0.74 -5.49 -9.83
N SER A 177 -0.25 -6.50 -9.13
CA SER A 177 0.27 -7.74 -9.76
C SER A 177 -0.76 -8.47 -10.63
N VAL A 178 -2.05 -8.41 -10.28
CA VAL A 178 -3.12 -9.02 -11.06
C VAL A 178 -3.37 -8.24 -12.33
N TYR A 179 -3.50 -6.91 -12.24
CA TYR A 179 -3.73 -6.04 -13.40
C TYR A 179 -2.56 -6.05 -14.41
N CYS A 180 -1.34 -6.25 -13.90
CA CYS A 180 -0.13 -6.37 -14.74
C CYS A 180 0.13 -7.80 -15.22
N SER A 181 -0.70 -8.77 -14.86
CA SER A 181 -0.53 -10.15 -15.32
C SER A 181 -0.90 -10.30 -16.80
N ARG A 182 -0.15 -11.16 -17.50
CA ARG A 182 -0.45 -11.50 -18.90
C ARG A 182 -1.85 -12.09 -19.05
N ALA A 183 -2.27 -12.93 -18.09
CA ALA A 183 -3.61 -13.53 -18.10
C ALA A 183 -4.71 -12.46 -18.08
N PHE A 184 -4.55 -11.39 -17.26
CA PHE A 184 -5.53 -10.31 -17.21
C PHE A 184 -5.51 -9.49 -18.52
N ALA A 185 -4.34 -9.25 -19.11
CA ALA A 185 -4.21 -8.54 -20.40
C ALA A 185 -4.88 -9.34 -21.54
N GLU A 186 -4.69 -10.64 -21.60
CA GLU A 186 -5.30 -11.51 -22.63
C GLU A 186 -6.82 -11.63 -22.43
N ALA A 187 -7.32 -11.62 -21.17
CA ALA A 187 -8.73 -11.84 -20.87
C ALA A 187 -9.71 -10.79 -21.45
N HIS A 188 -9.22 -9.64 -21.88
CA HIS A 188 -10.05 -8.56 -22.46
C HIS A 188 -9.58 -8.09 -23.85
N LYS A 189 -8.62 -8.78 -24.45
CA LYS A 189 -7.99 -8.39 -25.72
C LYS A 189 -8.97 -8.28 -26.89
N GLU A 190 -10.02 -9.11 -26.90
CA GLU A 190 -11.05 -9.14 -27.95
C GLU A 190 -12.22 -8.19 -27.68
N TYR A 191 -12.16 -7.44 -26.58
CA TYR A 191 -13.22 -6.52 -26.19
C TYR A 191 -12.80 -5.07 -26.47
N ASN A 192 -13.77 -4.20 -26.66
CA ASN A 192 -13.55 -2.78 -26.90
C ASN A 192 -13.14 -2.06 -25.59
N ILE A 193 -12.03 -2.53 -24.98
CA ILE A 193 -11.46 -2.02 -23.73
C ILE A 193 -10.07 -1.45 -23.98
N ILE A 194 -9.89 -0.15 -23.72
CA ILE A 194 -8.60 0.52 -23.74
C ILE A 194 -8.03 0.48 -22.32
N ARG A 195 -6.87 -0.15 -22.16
CA ARG A 195 -6.18 -0.19 -20.86
C ARG A 195 -5.43 1.11 -20.60
N SER A 196 -5.56 1.55 -19.36
CA SER A 196 -4.86 2.70 -18.80
C SER A 196 -4.36 2.35 -17.40
N MET A 197 -3.16 2.79 -17.03
CA MET A 197 -2.60 2.53 -15.70
C MET A 197 -2.02 3.79 -15.07
N SER A 198 -2.19 3.91 -13.76
CA SER A 198 -1.49 4.91 -12.95
C SER A 198 0.02 4.66 -13.00
N ARG A 199 0.82 5.72 -12.89
CA ARG A 199 2.26 5.59 -12.72
C ARG A 199 2.59 5.06 -11.33
N VAL A 200 3.67 4.30 -11.23
CA VAL A 200 4.14 3.76 -9.94
C VAL A 200 4.44 4.92 -8.97
N GLY A 201 3.89 4.84 -7.76
CA GLY A 201 4.14 5.83 -6.70
C GLY A 201 3.54 7.21 -6.96
N THR A 202 2.55 7.32 -7.84
CA THR A 202 1.87 8.58 -8.16
C THR A 202 0.39 8.50 -7.76
N PRO A 203 0.03 8.72 -6.49
CA PRO A 203 -1.36 8.70 -6.00
C PRO A 203 -2.28 9.62 -6.81
N THR A 204 -1.78 10.77 -7.21
CA THR A 204 -2.52 11.76 -8.02
C THR A 204 -3.01 11.25 -9.38
N ASP A 205 -2.55 10.07 -9.81
CA ASP A 205 -3.01 9.44 -11.04
C ASP A 205 -4.33 8.65 -10.86
N ASN A 206 -4.83 8.47 -9.60
CA ASN A 206 -6.13 7.87 -9.31
C ASN A 206 -6.84 8.50 -8.08
N PRO A 207 -7.05 9.82 -8.09
CA PRO A 207 -7.55 10.54 -6.92
C PRO A 207 -9.01 10.19 -6.57
N ILE A 208 -9.82 9.81 -7.57
CA ILE A 208 -11.23 9.44 -7.37
C ILE A 208 -11.33 8.22 -6.47
N VAL A 209 -10.60 7.17 -6.79
CA VAL A 209 -10.65 5.92 -6.04
C VAL A 209 -10.03 6.07 -4.65
N GLU A 210 -8.95 6.83 -4.51
CA GLU A 210 -8.34 7.07 -3.20
C GLU A 210 -9.29 7.82 -2.25
N SER A 211 -9.93 8.88 -2.75
CA SER A 211 -10.94 9.61 -1.99
C SER A 211 -12.13 8.71 -1.64
N LEU A 212 -12.61 7.93 -2.61
CA LEU A 212 -13.75 7.05 -2.43
C LEU A 212 -13.46 5.94 -1.40
N ASN A 213 -12.30 5.31 -1.48
CA ASN A 213 -11.89 4.29 -0.50
C ASN A 213 -11.86 4.83 0.94
N GLY A 214 -11.49 6.10 1.12
CA GLY A 214 -11.55 6.77 2.41
C GLY A 214 -12.98 6.87 2.92
N TRP A 215 -13.91 7.34 2.08
CA TRP A 215 -15.34 7.44 2.42
C TRP A 215 -15.98 6.07 2.67
N ILE A 216 -15.77 5.10 1.78
CA ILE A 216 -16.29 3.75 1.94
C ILE A 216 -15.88 3.16 3.30
N LYS A 217 -14.60 3.25 3.65
CA LYS A 217 -14.12 2.73 4.94
C LYS A 217 -14.71 3.46 6.12
N ALA A 218 -14.88 4.78 6.04
CA ALA A 218 -15.50 5.56 7.10
C ALA A 218 -16.97 5.15 7.28
N GLU A 219 -17.75 5.04 6.21
CA GLU A 219 -19.15 4.66 6.24
C GLU A 219 -19.36 3.21 6.72
N LEU A 220 -18.52 2.26 6.25
CA LEU A 220 -18.56 0.89 6.75
C LEU A 220 -18.28 0.79 8.25
N VAL A 221 -17.44 1.67 8.79
CA VAL A 221 -17.15 1.74 10.23
C VAL A 221 -18.25 2.46 10.98
N THR A 222 -18.62 3.67 10.58
CA THR A 222 -19.50 4.55 11.39
C THR A 222 -20.97 4.26 11.22
N ASP A 223 -21.40 4.00 9.99
CA ASP A 223 -22.82 3.92 9.65
C ASP A 223 -23.29 2.46 9.59
N PHE A 224 -22.49 1.60 8.99
CA PHE A 224 -22.82 0.18 8.83
C PHE A 224 -22.31 -0.70 9.97
N ARG A 225 -21.41 -0.22 10.82
CA ARG A 225 -20.84 -1.01 11.93
C ARG A 225 -20.45 -2.42 11.49
N TYR A 226 -19.63 -2.50 10.45
CA TYR A 226 -19.33 -3.74 9.72
C TYR A 226 -18.91 -4.94 10.61
N TRP A 227 -18.45 -4.69 11.83
CA TRP A 227 -18.10 -5.74 12.80
C TRP A 227 -19.31 -6.43 13.43
N GLU A 228 -20.51 -5.87 13.35
CA GLU A 228 -21.76 -6.44 13.86
C GLU A 228 -22.33 -7.51 12.91
N TYR A 229 -21.96 -7.46 11.65
CA TYR A 229 -22.42 -8.43 10.65
C TYR A 229 -21.73 -9.78 10.83
N ASP A 230 -22.50 -10.86 10.65
CA ASP A 230 -21.95 -12.22 10.66
C ASP A 230 -21.24 -12.55 9.36
N ASN A 231 -21.78 -12.08 8.25
CA ASN A 231 -21.30 -12.34 6.90
C ASN A 231 -20.91 -11.02 6.20
N LEU A 232 -19.63 -10.88 5.86
CA LEU A 232 -19.13 -9.69 5.18
C LEU A 232 -19.61 -9.60 3.72
N TYR A 233 -19.95 -10.73 3.08
CA TYR A 233 -20.49 -10.71 1.72
C TYR A 233 -21.83 -10.00 1.67
N ASP A 234 -22.76 -10.36 2.58
CA ASP A 234 -24.10 -9.74 2.67
C ASP A 234 -23.99 -8.22 2.97
N LEU A 235 -23.07 -7.86 3.86
CA LEU A 235 -22.80 -6.45 4.15
C LEU A 235 -22.32 -5.70 2.89
N ILE A 236 -21.40 -6.26 2.12
CA ILE A 236 -20.87 -5.58 0.93
C ILE A 236 -21.97 -5.41 -0.12
N ASP A 237 -22.83 -6.41 -0.31
CA ASP A 237 -23.96 -6.31 -1.23
C ASP A 237 -24.96 -5.25 -0.79
N GLU A 238 -25.30 -5.20 0.51
CA GLU A 238 -26.14 -4.15 1.09
C GLU A 238 -25.51 -2.75 0.94
N TYR A 239 -24.21 -2.65 1.22
CA TYR A 239 -23.48 -1.39 1.09
C TYR A 239 -23.42 -0.89 -0.36
N VAL A 240 -23.15 -1.77 -1.32
CA VAL A 240 -23.14 -1.41 -2.75
C VAL A 240 -24.52 -0.96 -3.21
N PHE A 241 -25.59 -1.63 -2.75
CA PHE A 241 -26.96 -1.20 -3.03
C PHE A 241 -27.23 0.20 -2.44
N TYR A 242 -26.90 0.41 -1.17
CA TYR A 242 -27.03 1.73 -0.52
C TYR A 242 -26.24 2.80 -1.26
N PHE A 243 -24.97 2.53 -1.57
CA PHE A 243 -24.07 3.44 -2.25
C PHE A 243 -24.62 3.90 -3.61
N ASN A 244 -25.12 2.96 -4.41
CA ASN A 244 -25.60 3.23 -5.76
C ASN A 244 -26.99 3.87 -5.80
N ASN A 245 -27.89 3.52 -4.88
CA ASN A 245 -29.30 3.85 -5.01
C ASN A 245 -29.79 4.88 -3.97
N ILE A 246 -29.13 4.99 -2.82
CA ILE A 246 -29.66 5.76 -1.68
C ILE A 246 -28.70 6.90 -1.30
N ARG A 247 -27.40 6.64 -1.27
CA ARG A 247 -26.37 7.57 -0.78
C ARG A 247 -26.32 8.87 -1.57
N PRO A 248 -26.58 10.04 -0.93
CA PRO A 248 -26.48 11.33 -1.62
C PRO A 248 -25.00 11.71 -1.80
N ALA A 249 -24.59 12.08 -3.00
CA ALA A 249 -23.24 12.54 -3.29
C ALA A 249 -23.24 14.03 -3.68
N TYR A 250 -22.41 14.84 -2.98
CA TYR A 250 -22.30 16.27 -3.27
C TYR A 250 -21.94 16.55 -4.74
N ALA A 251 -20.96 15.81 -5.27
CA ALA A 251 -20.52 15.93 -6.66
C ALA A 251 -21.62 15.59 -7.69
N LEU A 252 -22.67 14.88 -7.28
CA LEU A 252 -23.81 14.49 -8.10
C LEU A 252 -25.08 15.31 -7.76
N GLN A 253 -24.90 16.52 -7.25
CA GLN A 253 -26.00 17.41 -6.84
C GLN A 253 -26.90 16.75 -5.78
N TYR A 254 -26.31 16.05 -4.83
CA TYR A 254 -27.00 15.28 -3.77
C TYR A 254 -27.92 14.16 -4.28
N LYS A 255 -27.76 13.72 -5.52
CA LYS A 255 -28.38 12.50 -6.03
C LYS A 255 -27.51 11.29 -5.72
N SER A 256 -28.10 10.12 -5.67
CA SER A 256 -27.33 8.87 -5.71
C SER A 256 -26.76 8.63 -7.12
N PRO A 257 -25.72 7.79 -7.26
CA PRO A 257 -25.19 7.42 -8.57
C PRO A 257 -26.23 7.07 -9.62
N VAL A 258 -27.16 6.16 -9.29
CA VAL A 258 -28.24 5.75 -10.21
C VAL A 258 -29.20 6.88 -10.49
N GLN A 259 -29.62 7.63 -9.47
CA GLN A 259 -30.50 8.79 -9.68
C GLN A 259 -29.87 9.86 -10.58
N TYR A 260 -28.56 10.08 -10.44
CA TYR A 260 -27.85 11.00 -11.31
C TYR A 260 -27.83 10.51 -12.76
N ARG A 261 -27.48 9.24 -12.99
CA ARG A 261 -27.47 8.63 -14.32
C ARG A 261 -28.82 8.77 -15.02
N ILE A 262 -29.90 8.44 -14.32
CA ILE A 262 -31.27 8.57 -14.85
C ILE A 262 -31.62 10.05 -15.14
N ALA A 263 -31.26 10.98 -14.26
CA ALA A 263 -31.48 12.40 -14.43
C ALA A 263 -30.73 13.01 -15.63
N GLN A 264 -29.62 12.37 -16.05
CA GLN A 264 -28.87 12.74 -17.25
C GLN A 264 -29.41 12.07 -18.54
N GLY A 265 -30.50 11.29 -18.46
CA GLY A 265 -31.16 10.65 -19.59
C GLY A 265 -30.57 9.28 -19.97
N PHE A 266 -29.80 8.65 -19.09
CA PHE A 266 -29.27 7.29 -19.31
C PHE A 266 -30.03 6.28 -18.46
N GLU A 267 -30.40 5.13 -19.06
CA GLU A 267 -31.11 4.03 -18.40
C GLU A 267 -30.14 3.10 -17.62
#